data_e4b1243404aea0d60cd919cbd229d6a9
#
_entry.id   e4b1243404aea0d60cd919cbd229d6a9
#
_cell.length_a   1.000
_cell.length_b   1.000
_cell.length_c   1.000
_cell.angle_alpha   90.00
_cell.angle_beta   90.00
_cell.angle_gamma   90.00
#
_symmetry.space_group_name_H-M   'P 1'
#
loop_
_entity.id
_entity.type
_entity.pdbx_description
1 polymer ?
#
loop_
_entity_poly.entity_id
_entity_poly.type
_entity_poly.pdbx_seq_one_letter_code
_entity_poly.pdbx_strand_id
1 'polypeptide(L)'
;IDISYSQGLMPYINAVKAKAPIKLVDVAMEYGMGGTTCVTSKKSGITKANASDLEGKKVAVPLGTMAEYVFTESMKIVGADRKKMNIIAMDPEEGAAALVSGDVVMACLFGGNSIKSATSVGTRLLTVDEAKAGGIMGIDIVSVTNKFMKENPGMVKSFVELSHEANERYRNGKSDLNAMAKESEMKVGDMKDTLSGFKFLTPKETKKSMKSGNLAKFLKGLDTPGGTVTTKFLP
;
A
#
# COMPACT_ATOMS: atom_id res chain seq x y z
N ILE A 1 12.20 -5.55 -16.66
CA ILE A 1 12.22 -4.33 -15.80
C ILE A 1 13.40 -4.48 -14.86
N ASP A 2 14.33 -3.53 -14.87
CA ASP A 2 15.54 -3.58 -14.04
C ASP A 2 15.39 -2.83 -12.72
N ILE A 3 14.65 -1.72 -12.73
CA ILE A 3 14.27 -0.93 -11.56
C ILE A 3 12.75 -0.80 -11.53
N SER A 4 12.14 -1.11 -10.40
CA SER A 4 10.72 -0.87 -10.13
C SER A 4 10.59 0.22 -9.08
N TYR A 5 9.93 1.33 -9.43
CA TYR A 5 9.62 2.43 -8.53
C TYR A 5 8.16 2.36 -8.07
N SER A 6 7.93 2.70 -6.80
CA SER A 6 6.58 2.64 -6.19
C SER A 6 5.95 1.24 -6.25
N GLN A 7 6.78 0.21 -6.06
CA GLN A 7 6.30 -1.15 -5.90
C GLN A 7 5.69 -1.32 -4.51
N GLY A 8 4.46 -1.79 -4.44
CA GLY A 8 3.84 -2.10 -3.15
C GLY A 8 4.65 -3.14 -2.36
N LEU A 9 4.77 -2.95 -1.05
CA LEU A 9 5.62 -3.81 -0.21
C LEU A 9 5.18 -5.28 -0.22
N MET A 10 3.88 -5.58 -0.24
CA MET A 10 3.39 -6.96 -0.26
C MET A 10 3.75 -7.72 -1.54
N PRO A 11 3.56 -7.18 -2.76
CA PRO A 11 4.06 -7.80 -3.98
C PRO A 11 5.57 -8.05 -3.96
N TYR A 12 6.36 -7.13 -3.40
CA TYR A 12 7.80 -7.32 -3.24
C TYR A 12 8.12 -8.49 -2.30
N ILE A 13 7.49 -8.56 -1.12
CA ILE A 13 7.69 -9.65 -0.15
C ILE A 13 7.33 -11.00 -0.78
N ASN A 14 6.22 -11.08 -1.49
CA ASN A 14 5.81 -12.30 -2.18
C ASN A 14 6.84 -12.73 -3.24
N ALA A 15 7.37 -11.78 -4.01
CA ALA A 15 8.40 -12.04 -5.01
C ALA A 15 9.69 -12.57 -4.39
N VAL A 16 10.20 -11.96 -3.30
CA VAL A 16 11.44 -12.44 -2.65
C VAL A 16 11.24 -13.76 -1.91
N LYS A 17 10.06 -14.04 -1.38
CA LYS A 17 9.70 -15.37 -0.86
C LYS A 17 9.68 -16.43 -1.95
N ALA A 18 9.27 -16.07 -3.15
CA ALA A 18 9.35 -16.89 -4.37
C ALA A 18 10.76 -16.92 -4.98
N LYS A 19 11.79 -16.41 -4.26
CA LYS A 19 13.19 -16.36 -4.67
C LYS A 19 13.48 -15.50 -5.90
N ALA A 20 12.65 -14.49 -6.20
CA ALA A 20 12.96 -13.51 -7.23
C ALA A 20 14.31 -12.82 -6.94
N PRO A 21 15.19 -12.67 -7.93
CA PRO A 21 16.53 -12.12 -7.74
C PRO A 21 16.51 -10.58 -7.71
N ILE A 22 15.76 -10.00 -6.78
CA ILE A 22 15.58 -8.56 -6.60
C ILE A 22 15.98 -8.12 -5.19
N LYS A 23 16.35 -6.85 -5.04
CA LYS A 23 16.59 -6.23 -3.73
C LYS A 23 15.87 -4.91 -3.61
N LEU A 24 15.39 -4.63 -2.40
CA LEU A 24 14.89 -3.34 -1.99
C LEU A 24 16.08 -2.41 -1.73
N VAL A 25 16.09 -1.26 -2.40
CA VAL A 25 17.18 -0.27 -2.36
C VAL A 25 16.75 1.06 -1.75
N ASP A 26 15.44 1.37 -1.76
CA ASP A 26 14.91 2.63 -1.26
C ASP A 26 13.42 2.51 -0.85
N VAL A 27 12.91 3.50 -0.12
CA VAL A 27 11.48 3.70 0.17
C VAL A 27 10.97 4.82 -0.73
N ALA A 28 10.08 4.50 -1.64
CA ALA A 28 9.47 5.49 -2.51
C ALA A 28 8.57 6.44 -1.73
N MET A 29 7.68 5.89 -0.89
CA MET A 29 6.81 6.65 -0.01
C MET A 29 6.22 5.78 1.11
N GLU A 30 5.81 6.44 2.20
CA GLU A 30 4.89 5.89 3.19
C GLU A 30 3.53 6.58 3.05
N TYR A 31 2.42 5.87 3.29
CA TYR A 31 1.08 6.45 3.16
C TYR A 31 0.09 5.85 4.17
N GLY A 32 -0.90 6.65 4.53
CA GLY A 32 -2.03 6.19 5.33
C GLY A 32 -3.04 5.42 4.48
N MET A 33 -4.02 4.79 5.15
CA MET A 33 -5.01 3.93 4.51
C MET A 33 -6.17 4.67 3.81
N GLY A 34 -5.96 5.93 3.40
CA GLY A 34 -6.95 6.67 2.61
C GLY A 34 -7.22 6.04 1.24
N GLY A 35 -6.16 5.55 0.59
CA GLY A 35 -6.18 4.93 -0.74
C GLY A 35 -6.35 3.41 -0.74
N THR A 36 -6.43 2.76 0.44
CA THR A 36 -6.68 1.31 0.60
C THR A 36 -7.54 1.10 1.83
N THR A 37 -8.65 0.38 1.71
CA THR A 37 -9.61 0.23 2.81
C THR A 37 -10.50 -0.99 2.61
N CYS A 38 -11.14 -1.45 3.69
CA CYS A 38 -12.25 -2.39 3.64
C CYS A 38 -13.57 -1.65 3.89
N VAL A 39 -14.56 -1.89 3.04
CA VAL A 39 -15.88 -1.27 3.09
C VAL A 39 -16.92 -2.35 3.32
N THR A 40 -17.76 -2.21 4.34
CA THR A 40 -18.92 -3.07 4.60
C THR A 40 -20.18 -2.47 4.00
N SER A 41 -21.03 -3.30 3.42
CA SER A 41 -22.33 -2.86 2.89
C SER A 41 -23.22 -2.33 4.02
N LYS A 42 -23.87 -1.18 3.81
CA LYS A 42 -24.89 -0.65 4.76
C LYS A 42 -26.02 -1.63 4.99
N LYS A 43 -26.43 -2.39 3.95
CA LYS A 43 -27.48 -3.41 4.05
C LYS A 43 -27.14 -4.56 5.00
N SER A 44 -25.85 -4.87 5.18
CA SER A 44 -25.43 -5.92 6.10
C SER A 44 -25.57 -5.56 7.58
N GLY A 45 -25.62 -4.26 7.90
CA GLY A 45 -25.59 -3.78 9.27
C GLY A 45 -24.25 -4.03 10.00
N ILE A 46 -23.24 -4.55 9.29
CA ILE A 46 -21.95 -4.89 9.89
C ILE A 46 -21.09 -3.64 10.01
N THR A 47 -20.60 -3.41 11.21
CA THR A 47 -19.71 -2.32 11.60
C THR A 47 -18.52 -2.89 12.37
N LYS A 48 -17.57 -2.05 12.78
CA LYS A 48 -16.48 -2.50 13.65
C LYS A 48 -16.95 -3.08 15.00
N ALA A 49 -18.11 -2.66 15.49
CA ALA A 49 -18.62 -3.08 16.79
C ALA A 49 -19.17 -4.52 16.80
N ASN A 50 -19.63 -5.00 15.64
CA ASN A 50 -20.14 -6.35 15.44
C ASN A 50 -19.42 -7.07 14.28
N ALA A 51 -18.12 -6.82 14.12
CA ALA A 51 -17.34 -7.36 13.00
C ALA A 51 -17.22 -8.90 12.99
N SER A 52 -17.48 -9.57 14.11
CA SER A 52 -17.64 -11.04 14.17
C SER A 52 -18.75 -11.55 13.25
N ASP A 53 -19.75 -10.72 12.92
CA ASP A 53 -20.81 -11.08 11.99
C ASP A 53 -20.33 -11.25 10.54
N LEU A 54 -19.07 -10.88 10.24
CA LEU A 54 -18.39 -11.21 8.98
C LEU A 54 -18.04 -12.71 8.87
N GLU A 55 -17.97 -13.44 9.98
CA GLU A 55 -17.69 -14.87 9.96
C GLU A 55 -18.79 -15.63 9.18
N GLY A 56 -18.39 -16.51 8.27
CA GLY A 56 -19.29 -17.21 7.35
C GLY A 56 -19.78 -16.38 6.16
N LYS A 57 -19.51 -15.08 6.11
CA LYS A 57 -19.95 -14.22 5.01
C LYS A 57 -18.93 -14.17 3.86
N LYS A 58 -19.42 -13.84 2.67
CA LYS A 58 -18.60 -13.60 1.48
C LYS A 58 -17.94 -12.22 1.57
N VAL A 59 -16.62 -12.20 1.40
CA VAL A 59 -15.78 -11.01 1.49
C VAL A 59 -14.87 -10.96 0.26
N ALA A 60 -14.89 -9.88 -0.51
CA ALA A 60 -14.00 -9.68 -1.64
C ALA A 60 -12.66 -9.09 -1.18
N VAL A 61 -11.56 -9.73 -1.56
CA VAL A 61 -10.19 -9.29 -1.22
C VAL A 61 -9.25 -9.51 -2.39
N PRO A 62 -8.51 -8.47 -2.85
CA PRO A 62 -7.49 -8.65 -3.87
C PRO A 62 -6.24 -9.28 -3.23
N LEU A 63 -6.16 -10.61 -3.29
CA LEU A 63 -5.11 -11.39 -2.63
C LEU A 63 -3.71 -11.04 -3.16
N GLY A 64 -2.71 -11.13 -2.31
CA GLY A 64 -1.32 -10.82 -2.63
C GLY A 64 -0.99 -9.32 -2.68
N THR A 65 -1.94 -8.45 -2.37
CA THR A 65 -1.79 -7.00 -2.42
C THR A 65 -1.76 -6.34 -1.04
N MET A 66 -1.52 -5.01 -1.01
CA MET A 66 -1.67 -4.23 0.23
C MET A 66 -3.09 -4.25 0.79
N ALA A 67 -4.13 -4.43 -0.03
CA ALA A 67 -5.50 -4.54 0.48
C ALA A 67 -5.74 -5.84 1.26
N GLU A 68 -5.08 -6.94 0.91
CA GLU A 68 -5.10 -8.15 1.75
C GLU A 68 -4.40 -7.92 3.09
N TYR A 69 -3.28 -7.21 3.09
CA TYR A 69 -2.62 -6.82 4.33
C TYR A 69 -3.54 -5.97 5.21
N VAL A 70 -4.14 -4.92 4.64
CA VAL A 70 -5.11 -4.06 5.34
C VAL A 70 -6.29 -4.86 5.89
N PHE A 71 -6.83 -5.77 5.09
CA PHE A 71 -7.88 -6.70 5.54
C PHE A 71 -7.42 -7.51 6.76
N THR A 72 -6.25 -8.13 6.66
CA THR A 72 -5.72 -8.99 7.74
C THR A 72 -5.52 -8.21 9.04
N GLU A 73 -4.91 -7.03 8.96
CA GLU A 73 -4.69 -6.20 10.15
C GLU A 73 -5.99 -5.59 10.68
N SER A 74 -6.91 -5.20 9.78
CA SER A 74 -8.23 -4.73 10.21
C SER A 74 -8.99 -5.80 10.99
N MET A 75 -8.96 -7.07 10.55
CA MET A 75 -9.61 -8.17 11.26
C MET A 75 -9.03 -8.37 12.67
N LYS A 76 -7.72 -8.23 12.84
CA LYS A 76 -7.07 -8.27 14.16
C LYS A 76 -7.56 -7.14 15.06
N ILE A 77 -7.67 -5.91 14.52
CA ILE A 77 -8.13 -4.74 15.29
C ILE A 77 -9.57 -4.88 15.75
N VAL A 78 -10.46 -5.38 14.87
CA VAL A 78 -11.89 -5.53 15.19
C VAL A 78 -12.23 -6.86 15.85
N GLY A 79 -11.26 -7.75 16.07
CA GLY A 79 -11.44 -9.04 16.75
C GLY A 79 -12.20 -10.09 15.95
N ALA A 80 -12.22 -10.01 14.63
CA ALA A 80 -12.88 -10.97 13.75
C ALA A 80 -11.90 -12.00 13.16
N ASP A 81 -12.30 -13.27 13.11
CA ASP A 81 -11.45 -14.34 12.57
C ASP A 81 -11.58 -14.47 11.05
N ARG A 82 -10.56 -13.95 10.33
CA ARG A 82 -10.53 -14.05 8.86
C ARG A 82 -10.62 -15.48 8.32
N LYS A 83 -10.19 -16.48 9.10
CA LYS A 83 -10.20 -17.88 8.68
C LYS A 83 -11.61 -18.46 8.60
N LYS A 84 -12.55 -17.85 9.28
CA LYS A 84 -13.97 -18.24 9.26
C LYS A 84 -14.77 -17.50 8.19
N MET A 85 -14.15 -16.60 7.42
CA MET A 85 -14.82 -15.83 6.37
C MET A 85 -14.70 -16.55 5.02
N ASN A 86 -15.67 -16.32 4.14
CA ASN A 86 -15.65 -16.81 2.76
C ASN A 86 -14.94 -15.80 1.88
N ILE A 87 -13.60 -15.85 1.86
CA ILE A 87 -12.78 -14.90 1.12
C ILE A 87 -12.82 -15.26 -0.36
N ILE A 88 -13.22 -14.29 -1.20
CA ILE A 88 -13.25 -14.41 -2.66
C ILE A 88 -12.19 -13.47 -3.22
N ALA A 89 -11.25 -14.05 -3.98
CA ALA A 89 -10.24 -13.28 -4.69
C ALA A 89 -10.92 -12.48 -5.81
N MET A 90 -10.86 -11.16 -5.72
CA MET A 90 -11.43 -10.23 -6.70
C MET A 90 -10.52 -9.01 -6.81
N ASP A 91 -10.37 -8.48 -8.01
CA ASP A 91 -9.74 -7.19 -8.21
C ASP A 91 -10.58 -6.06 -7.60
N PRO A 92 -10.00 -4.89 -7.29
CA PRO A 92 -10.72 -3.82 -6.60
C PRO A 92 -12.00 -3.36 -7.28
N GLU A 93 -12.03 -3.32 -8.61
CA GLU A 93 -13.21 -2.94 -9.39
C GLU A 93 -14.31 -3.99 -9.32
N GLU A 94 -13.94 -5.28 -9.45
CA GLU A 94 -14.85 -6.41 -9.31
C GLU A 94 -15.40 -6.49 -7.89
N GLY A 95 -14.55 -6.32 -6.88
CA GLY A 95 -14.97 -6.31 -5.48
C GLY A 95 -15.92 -5.16 -5.15
N ALA A 96 -15.70 -3.97 -5.73
CA ALA A 96 -16.61 -2.83 -5.58
C ALA A 96 -17.96 -3.12 -6.25
N ALA A 97 -17.98 -3.69 -7.44
CA ALA A 97 -19.19 -4.10 -8.15
C ALA A 97 -19.97 -5.17 -7.37
N ALA A 98 -19.29 -6.19 -6.84
CA ALA A 98 -19.89 -7.24 -6.04
C ALA A 98 -20.48 -6.71 -4.72
N LEU A 99 -19.88 -5.66 -4.13
CA LEU A 99 -20.46 -4.99 -2.96
C LEU A 99 -21.72 -4.20 -3.32
N VAL A 100 -21.71 -3.52 -4.47
CA VAL A 100 -22.86 -2.76 -4.97
C VAL A 100 -24.04 -3.68 -5.31
N SER A 101 -23.79 -4.82 -5.96
CA SER A 101 -24.82 -5.84 -6.26
C SER A 101 -25.34 -6.56 -5.02
N GLY A 102 -24.52 -6.64 -3.96
CA GLY A 102 -24.85 -7.38 -2.74
C GLY A 102 -24.37 -8.83 -2.74
N ASP A 103 -23.52 -9.22 -3.69
CA ASP A 103 -22.93 -10.57 -3.77
C ASP A 103 -21.93 -10.81 -2.65
N VAL A 104 -21.32 -9.74 -2.12
CA VAL A 104 -20.47 -9.75 -0.92
C VAL A 104 -20.93 -8.73 0.10
N VAL A 105 -20.68 -8.98 1.38
CA VAL A 105 -21.03 -8.05 2.47
C VAL A 105 -19.92 -7.06 2.78
N MET A 106 -18.69 -7.36 2.38
CA MET A 106 -17.52 -6.51 2.52
C MET A 106 -16.61 -6.66 1.31
N ALA A 107 -15.99 -5.55 0.89
CA ALA A 107 -14.92 -5.54 -0.10
C ALA A 107 -13.73 -4.74 0.43
N CYS A 108 -12.52 -5.31 0.33
CA CYS A 108 -11.28 -4.60 0.57
C CYS A 108 -10.71 -4.14 -0.76
N LEU A 109 -10.32 -2.86 -0.85
CA LEU A 109 -10.16 -2.16 -2.11
C LEU A 109 -8.97 -1.19 -2.05
N PHE A 110 -8.43 -0.88 -3.22
CA PHE A 110 -7.56 0.26 -3.45
C PHE A 110 -7.97 0.99 -4.74
N GLY A 111 -7.47 2.22 -4.91
CA GLY A 111 -7.84 3.06 -6.04
C GLY A 111 -9.12 3.87 -5.81
N GLY A 112 -9.06 5.16 -6.19
CA GLY A 112 -10.10 6.14 -5.87
C GLY A 112 -11.49 5.77 -6.41
N ASN A 113 -11.56 5.26 -7.65
CA ASN A 113 -12.85 4.90 -8.28
C ASN A 113 -13.53 3.72 -7.58
N SER A 114 -12.79 2.66 -7.29
CA SER A 114 -13.31 1.46 -6.60
C SER A 114 -13.79 1.82 -5.19
N ILE A 115 -12.99 2.61 -4.45
CA ILE A 115 -13.37 3.07 -3.10
C ILE A 115 -14.61 3.96 -3.15
N LYS A 116 -14.67 4.90 -4.10
CA LYS A 116 -15.85 5.78 -4.28
C LYS A 116 -17.11 4.98 -4.60
N SER A 117 -17.00 4.00 -5.49
CA SER A 117 -18.11 3.09 -5.83
C SER A 117 -18.60 2.33 -4.59
N ALA A 118 -17.69 1.66 -3.86
CA ALA A 118 -18.04 0.89 -2.67
C ALA A 118 -18.65 1.77 -1.55
N THR A 119 -18.09 2.97 -1.31
CA THR A 119 -18.58 3.86 -0.26
C THR A 119 -19.93 4.51 -0.58
N SER A 120 -20.38 4.46 -1.82
CA SER A 120 -21.76 4.89 -2.17
C SER A 120 -22.84 4.01 -1.51
N VAL A 121 -22.56 2.72 -1.35
CA VAL A 121 -23.48 1.71 -0.76
C VAL A 121 -23.02 1.18 0.60
N GLY A 122 -21.82 1.54 1.03
CA GLY A 122 -21.17 1.00 2.23
C GLY A 122 -20.51 2.07 3.10
N THR A 123 -19.90 1.60 4.19
CA THR A 123 -19.06 2.40 5.10
C THR A 123 -17.72 1.73 5.30
N ARG A 124 -16.66 2.53 5.48
CA ARG A 124 -15.35 1.99 5.85
C ARG A 124 -15.48 1.25 7.19
N LEU A 125 -14.93 0.05 7.28
CA LEU A 125 -14.91 -0.73 8.51
C LEU A 125 -14.10 -0.04 9.61
N LEU A 126 -12.94 0.51 9.22
CA LEU A 126 -12.12 1.40 10.03
C LEU A 126 -11.99 2.74 9.33
N THR A 127 -12.02 3.83 10.08
CA THR A 127 -11.62 5.14 9.59
C THR A 127 -10.11 5.18 9.32
N VAL A 128 -9.63 6.18 8.59
CA VAL A 128 -8.19 6.37 8.33
C VAL A 128 -7.43 6.54 9.65
N ASP A 129 -7.99 7.27 10.60
CA ASP A 129 -7.37 7.52 11.91
C ASP A 129 -7.33 6.25 12.77
N GLU A 130 -8.39 5.46 12.76
CA GLU A 130 -8.43 4.17 13.48
C GLU A 130 -7.43 3.16 12.90
N ALA A 131 -7.33 3.08 11.59
CA ALA A 131 -6.34 2.24 10.92
C ALA A 131 -4.91 2.69 11.28
N LYS A 132 -4.65 4.00 11.27
CA LYS A 132 -3.36 4.59 11.66
C LYS A 132 -3.03 4.31 13.12
N ALA A 133 -3.99 4.51 14.03
CA ALA A 133 -3.83 4.21 15.46
C ALA A 133 -3.54 2.72 15.70
N GLY A 134 -4.13 1.83 14.89
CA GLY A 134 -3.86 0.39 14.87
C GLY A 134 -2.54 -0.01 14.19
N GLY A 135 -1.76 0.95 13.70
CA GLY A 135 -0.47 0.71 13.07
C GLY A 135 -0.55 0.27 11.60
N ILE A 136 -1.73 0.36 10.99
CA ILE A 136 -1.90 0.03 9.57
C ILE A 136 -1.40 1.21 8.72
N MET A 137 -0.43 0.93 7.88
CA MET A 137 0.13 1.90 6.93
C MET A 137 0.59 1.19 5.65
N GLY A 138 0.65 1.92 4.56
CA GLY A 138 1.23 1.47 3.31
C GLY A 138 2.69 1.94 3.18
N ILE A 139 3.48 1.12 2.52
CA ILE A 139 4.86 1.46 2.14
C ILE A 139 5.04 0.99 0.71
N ASP A 140 5.42 1.92 -0.16
CA ASP A 140 5.91 1.61 -1.49
C ASP A 140 7.42 1.76 -1.51
N ILE A 141 8.07 0.87 -2.23
CA ILE A 141 9.53 0.75 -2.24
C ILE A 141 10.10 0.85 -3.66
N VAL A 142 11.40 1.02 -3.73
CA VAL A 142 12.18 0.85 -4.96
C VAL A 142 12.90 -0.48 -4.88
N SER A 143 12.69 -1.32 -5.87
CA SER A 143 13.43 -2.59 -6.01
C SER A 143 14.22 -2.64 -7.31
N VAL A 144 15.32 -3.39 -7.28
CA VAL A 144 16.26 -3.52 -8.39
C VAL A 144 16.66 -4.98 -8.54
N THR A 145 16.79 -5.46 -9.80
CA THR A 145 17.31 -6.81 -10.06
C THR A 145 18.76 -6.92 -9.60
N ASN A 146 19.13 -8.08 -9.04
CA ASN A 146 20.49 -8.33 -8.59
C ASN A 146 21.51 -8.18 -9.72
N LYS A 147 21.13 -8.58 -10.94
CA LYS A 147 21.94 -8.44 -12.15
C LYS A 147 22.23 -6.96 -12.45
N PHE A 148 21.18 -6.15 -12.59
CA PHE A 148 21.33 -4.74 -12.92
C PHE A 148 22.10 -3.97 -11.85
N MET A 149 21.82 -4.24 -10.58
CA MET A 149 22.53 -3.64 -9.45
C MET A 149 24.04 -3.94 -9.46
N LYS A 150 24.44 -5.15 -9.91
CA LYS A 150 25.85 -5.53 -10.05
C LYS A 150 26.52 -4.89 -11.26
N GLU A 151 25.83 -4.87 -12.40
CA GLU A 151 26.36 -4.38 -13.68
C GLU A 151 26.34 -2.84 -13.78
N ASN A 152 25.36 -2.20 -13.14
CA ASN A 152 25.10 -0.75 -13.25
C ASN A 152 24.94 -0.05 -11.88
N PRO A 153 25.88 -0.21 -10.93
CA PRO A 153 25.70 0.34 -9.58
C PRO A 153 25.62 1.87 -9.56
N GLY A 154 26.29 2.55 -10.50
CA GLY A 154 26.23 4.01 -10.67
C GLY A 154 24.83 4.48 -11.08
N MET A 155 24.17 3.77 -12.00
CA MET A 155 22.80 4.10 -12.42
C MET A 155 21.78 3.91 -11.27
N VAL A 156 21.92 2.84 -10.49
CA VAL A 156 21.06 2.62 -9.30
C VAL A 156 21.23 3.74 -8.30
N LYS A 157 22.49 4.17 -8.05
CA LYS A 157 22.79 5.28 -7.15
C LYS A 157 22.16 6.58 -7.65
N SER A 158 22.40 6.93 -8.91
CA SER A 158 21.82 8.14 -9.51
C SER A 158 20.29 8.13 -9.49
N PHE A 159 19.65 6.98 -9.75
CA PHE A 159 18.20 6.86 -9.67
C PHE A 159 17.67 7.17 -8.26
N VAL A 160 18.28 6.59 -7.23
CA VAL A 160 17.90 6.84 -5.83
C VAL A 160 18.14 8.30 -5.44
N GLU A 161 19.29 8.89 -5.80
CA GLU A 161 19.62 10.29 -5.55
C GLU A 161 18.59 11.24 -6.19
N LEU A 162 18.29 11.06 -7.48
CA LEU A 162 17.29 11.86 -8.21
C LEU A 162 15.89 11.71 -7.62
N SER A 163 15.51 10.50 -7.15
CA SER A 163 14.24 10.27 -6.48
C SER A 163 14.15 11.10 -5.19
N HIS A 164 15.22 11.12 -4.39
CA HIS A 164 15.27 11.94 -3.17
C HIS A 164 15.28 13.45 -3.47
N GLU A 165 15.95 13.90 -4.51
CA GLU A 165 15.91 15.31 -4.97
C GLU A 165 14.49 15.71 -5.38
N ALA A 166 13.80 14.87 -6.17
CA ALA A 166 12.41 15.11 -6.56
C ALA A 166 11.48 15.18 -5.33
N ASN A 167 11.63 14.26 -4.38
CA ASN A 167 10.90 14.25 -3.13
C ASN A 167 11.17 15.50 -2.28
N GLU A 168 12.41 15.97 -2.23
CA GLU A 168 12.78 17.21 -1.54
C GLU A 168 12.15 18.43 -2.20
N ARG A 169 12.18 18.52 -3.53
CA ARG A 169 11.50 19.59 -4.26
C ARG A 169 10.02 19.64 -3.95
N TYR A 170 9.35 18.48 -3.89
CA TYR A 170 7.94 18.40 -3.51
C TYR A 170 7.71 18.88 -2.07
N ARG A 171 8.45 18.38 -1.08
CA ARG A 171 8.34 18.79 0.33
C ARG A 171 8.54 20.30 0.52
N ASN A 172 9.38 20.90 -0.30
CA ASN A 172 9.70 22.34 -0.27
C ASN A 172 8.75 23.20 -1.13
N GLY A 173 7.68 22.61 -1.69
CA GLY A 173 6.69 23.30 -2.53
C GLY A 173 7.26 23.79 -3.87
N LYS A 174 8.37 23.21 -4.35
CA LYS A 174 9.07 23.58 -5.59
C LYS A 174 8.73 22.68 -6.79
N SER A 175 7.83 21.73 -6.63
CA SER A 175 7.37 20.87 -7.72
C SER A 175 6.32 21.57 -8.56
N ASP A 176 6.39 21.37 -9.89
CA ASP A 176 5.35 21.83 -10.81
C ASP A 176 4.16 20.85 -10.80
N LEU A 177 3.17 21.16 -9.97
CA LEU A 177 1.98 20.32 -9.86
C LEU A 177 1.10 20.33 -11.11
N ASN A 178 1.18 21.37 -11.97
CA ASN A 178 0.46 21.40 -13.23
C ASN A 178 1.07 20.40 -14.22
N ALA A 179 2.41 20.40 -14.33
CA ALA A 179 3.12 19.43 -15.16
C ALA A 179 2.87 18.00 -14.68
N MET A 180 2.96 17.75 -13.36
CA MET A 180 2.68 16.44 -12.77
C MET A 180 1.24 15.97 -13.04
N ALA A 181 0.25 16.83 -12.85
CA ALA A 181 -1.15 16.53 -13.11
C ALA A 181 -1.40 16.21 -14.59
N LYS A 182 -0.78 16.97 -15.50
CA LYS A 182 -0.86 16.74 -16.95
C LYS A 182 -0.30 15.38 -17.34
N GLU A 183 0.89 15.03 -16.86
CA GLU A 183 1.53 13.74 -17.15
C GLU A 183 0.78 12.53 -16.56
N SER A 184 0.06 12.74 -15.46
CA SER A 184 -0.74 11.71 -14.80
C SER A 184 -2.21 11.69 -15.26
N GLU A 185 -2.58 12.50 -16.24
CA GLU A 185 -3.96 12.66 -16.75
C GLU A 185 -4.97 12.99 -15.64
N MET A 186 -4.52 13.72 -14.61
CA MET A 186 -5.32 14.11 -13.44
C MET A 186 -5.62 15.60 -13.46
N LYS A 187 -6.68 16.00 -12.75
CA LYS A 187 -6.88 17.40 -12.39
C LYS A 187 -5.90 17.80 -11.29
N VAL A 188 -5.44 19.05 -11.30
CA VAL A 188 -4.46 19.55 -10.30
C VAL A 188 -4.98 19.42 -8.87
N GLY A 189 -6.30 19.60 -8.64
CA GLY A 189 -6.93 19.39 -7.33
C GLY A 189 -6.80 17.93 -6.87
N ASP A 190 -7.18 16.99 -7.73
CA ASP A 190 -7.11 15.55 -7.43
C ASP A 190 -5.66 15.09 -7.19
N MET A 191 -4.70 15.67 -7.95
CA MET A 191 -3.27 15.43 -7.74
C MET A 191 -2.81 15.91 -6.37
N LYS A 192 -3.21 17.13 -5.95
CA LYS A 192 -2.88 17.66 -4.60
C LYS A 192 -3.44 16.77 -3.51
N ASP A 193 -4.71 16.37 -3.63
CA ASP A 193 -5.37 15.50 -2.66
C ASP A 193 -4.66 14.14 -2.55
N THR A 194 -4.29 13.55 -3.69
CA THR A 194 -3.53 12.30 -3.73
C THR A 194 -2.18 12.43 -3.04
N LEU A 195 -1.40 13.46 -3.41
CA LEU A 195 -0.06 13.67 -2.85
C LEU A 195 -0.08 14.02 -1.36
N SER A 196 -1.15 14.65 -0.86
CA SER A 196 -1.29 14.96 0.57
C SER A 196 -1.37 13.71 1.45
N GLY A 197 -1.80 12.58 0.88
CA GLY A 197 -1.83 11.28 1.55
C GLY A 197 -0.48 10.57 1.62
N PHE A 198 0.55 11.08 0.90
CA PHE A 198 1.87 10.46 0.82
C PHE A 198 2.89 11.17 1.68
N LYS A 199 3.71 10.39 2.37
CA LYS A 199 4.89 10.86 3.08
C LYS A 199 6.14 10.44 2.30
N PHE A 200 6.77 11.38 1.64
CA PHE A 200 8.07 11.21 1.02
C PHE A 200 9.17 11.42 2.06
N LEU A 201 9.92 10.36 2.35
CA LEU A 201 10.93 10.38 3.40
C LEU A 201 12.19 11.15 2.95
N THR A 202 12.86 11.80 3.91
CA THR A 202 14.23 12.28 3.72
C THR A 202 15.20 11.09 3.69
N PRO A 203 16.43 11.21 3.15
CA PRO A 203 17.42 10.14 3.18
C PRO A 203 17.67 9.57 4.58
N LYS A 204 17.70 10.45 5.59
CA LYS A 204 17.87 10.06 7.00
C LYS A 204 16.68 9.25 7.53
N GLU A 205 15.46 9.67 7.21
CA GLU A 205 14.23 8.94 7.59
C GLU A 205 14.16 7.60 6.86
N THR A 206 14.48 7.55 5.57
CA THR A 206 14.54 6.30 4.78
C THR A 206 15.51 5.32 5.41
N LYS A 207 16.73 5.75 5.71
CA LYS A 207 17.74 4.92 6.35
C LYS A 207 17.27 4.39 7.70
N LYS A 208 16.57 5.21 8.49
CA LYS A 208 15.94 4.79 9.75
C LYS A 208 14.80 3.80 9.51
N SER A 209 13.90 4.05 8.54
CA SER A 209 12.79 3.16 8.20
C SER A 209 13.30 1.77 7.81
N MET A 210 14.33 1.71 6.96
CA MET A 210 14.92 0.47 6.47
C MET A 210 15.70 -0.33 7.54
N LYS A 211 16.31 0.33 8.53
CA LYS A 211 17.15 -0.33 9.55
C LYS A 211 16.39 -0.74 10.81
N SER A 212 15.50 0.10 11.31
CA SER A 212 14.85 -0.09 12.62
C SER A 212 13.45 0.51 12.72
N GLY A 213 13.00 1.21 11.68
CA GLY A 213 11.69 1.89 11.63
C GLY A 213 10.58 1.03 11.05
N ASN A 214 9.63 1.69 10.39
CA ASN A 214 8.41 1.06 9.89
C ASN A 214 8.69 -0.08 8.93
N LEU A 215 9.53 0.15 7.90
CA LEU A 215 9.85 -0.89 6.91
C LEU A 215 10.52 -2.11 7.56
N ALA A 216 11.51 -1.89 8.44
CA ALA A 216 12.18 -3.01 9.11
C ALA A 216 11.21 -3.84 9.98
N LYS A 217 10.29 -3.18 10.67
CA LYS A 217 9.26 -3.86 11.48
C LYS A 217 8.31 -4.69 10.60
N PHE A 218 7.88 -4.11 9.48
CA PHE A 218 7.03 -4.81 8.50
C PHE A 218 7.71 -6.07 7.95
N LEU A 219 8.94 -5.93 7.45
CA LEU A 219 9.70 -7.03 6.88
C LEU A 219 9.90 -8.16 7.89
N LYS A 220 10.18 -7.81 9.15
CA LYS A 220 10.31 -8.78 10.25
C LYS A 220 8.97 -9.45 10.56
N GLY A 221 7.90 -8.69 10.67
CA GLY A 221 6.55 -9.20 11.00
C GLY A 221 5.96 -10.11 9.92
N LEU A 222 6.48 -10.02 8.69
CA LEU A 222 6.05 -10.81 7.54
C LEU A 222 7.07 -11.89 7.13
N ASP A 223 8.02 -12.23 8.00
CA ASP A 223 9.04 -13.27 7.78
C ASP A 223 9.73 -13.15 6.41
N THR A 224 10.17 -11.92 6.09
CA THR A 224 10.84 -11.63 4.82
C THR A 224 12.25 -12.22 4.84
N PRO A 225 12.69 -12.91 3.78
CA PRO A 225 14.02 -13.50 3.73
C PRO A 225 15.14 -12.48 3.96
N GLY A 226 16.15 -12.85 4.74
CA GLY A 226 17.32 -12.00 5.00
C GLY A 226 18.10 -11.68 3.72
N GLY A 227 18.83 -10.55 3.74
CA GLY A 227 19.68 -10.15 2.60
C GLY A 227 18.94 -9.57 1.38
N THR A 228 17.62 -9.37 1.49
CA THR A 228 16.78 -8.81 0.42
C THR A 228 16.71 -7.28 0.43
N VAL A 229 17.32 -6.63 1.42
CA VAL A 229 17.36 -5.18 1.57
C VAL A 229 18.81 -4.69 1.58
N THR A 230 19.07 -3.54 0.95
CA THR A 230 20.38 -2.86 1.02
C THR A 230 20.20 -1.35 1.12
N THR A 231 20.98 -0.72 1.98
CA THR A 231 21.04 0.75 2.13
C THR A 231 22.26 1.36 1.43
N LYS A 232 22.97 0.56 0.61
CA LYS A 232 24.22 0.97 -0.04
C LYS A 232 24.08 2.19 -0.95
N PHE A 233 22.91 2.36 -1.55
CA PHE A 233 22.65 3.39 -2.57
C PHE A 233 21.98 4.65 -2.01
N LEU A 234 21.62 4.66 -0.74
CA LEU A 234 21.03 5.85 -0.11
C LEU A 234 22.06 6.98 0.01
N PRO A 235 21.68 8.24 -0.26
CA PRO A 235 22.53 9.40 -0.10
C PRO A 235 22.92 9.65 1.37
#